data_dfba808b194e1988356a9580fb7cfccd
#
_entry.id   dfba808b194e1988356a9580fb7cfccd
#
_cell.length_a   1.000
_cell.length_b   1.000
_cell.length_c   1.000
_cell.angle_alpha   90.00
_cell.angle_beta   90.00
_cell.angle_gamma   90.00
#
_symmetry.space_group_name_H-M   'P 1'
#
loop_
_entity.id
_entity.type
_entity.pdbx_description
1 polymer ?
#
loop_
_entity_poly.entity_id
_entity_poly.type
_entity_poly.pdbx_seq_one_letter_code
_entity_poly.pdbx_strand_id
1 'polypeptide(L)'
;LIATNSGYKASVHTHPIELVAMSHKPEFLADGVLTKLLWSMIPEALAFVPLGLGIVPYAMPSSVTLAEATLEQLRTHDVLLWEKHGVTAVGKDVMEAFDQIDVLNKSAMIYMDACNMGFEPTGMTNEAVEEIQRVFSLPKNRPTL
;
A
#
# COMPACT_ATOMS: atom_id res chain seq x y z
N LEU A 1 16.16 -2.42 8.68
CA LEU A 1 14.80 -1.88 8.78
C LEU A 1 14.34 -1.73 10.22
N ILE A 2 14.32 -2.81 10.97
CA ILE A 2 13.90 -2.80 12.38
C ILE A 2 14.86 -2.00 13.26
N ALA A 3 16.13 -1.91 12.90
CA ALA A 3 17.16 -1.18 13.64
C ALA A 3 17.09 0.35 13.52
N THR A 4 16.31 0.91 12.60
CA THR A 4 16.23 2.37 12.34
C THR A 4 15.20 3.08 13.20
N ASN A 5 14.69 2.40 14.24
CA ASN A 5 13.89 2.98 15.26
C ASN A 5 12.55 3.59 14.97
N SER A 6 11.66 2.96 14.51
CA SER A 6 10.34 3.55 14.21
C SER A 6 9.22 2.96 15.04
N GLY A 7 9.54 2.17 16.06
CA GLY A 7 8.55 1.36 16.78
C GLY A 7 8.17 0.09 16.04
N TYR A 8 8.68 -0.14 14.83
CA TYR A 8 8.45 -1.38 14.09
C TYR A 8 9.22 -2.54 14.70
N LYS A 9 8.55 -3.69 14.78
CA LYS A 9 9.12 -4.93 15.31
C LYS A 9 9.02 -6.09 14.33
N ALA A 10 8.28 -5.90 13.23
CA ALA A 10 8.08 -6.90 12.21
C ALA A 10 8.14 -6.30 10.81
N SER A 11 8.55 -7.12 9.86
CA SER A 11 8.42 -6.87 8.44
C SER A 11 7.90 -8.13 7.77
N VAL A 12 6.93 -7.99 6.87
CA VAL A 12 6.36 -9.06 6.06
C VAL A 12 6.60 -8.73 4.59
N HIS A 13 7.05 -9.71 3.82
CA HIS A 13 7.14 -9.62 2.37
C HIS A 13 6.39 -10.79 1.75
N THR A 14 5.49 -10.48 0.81
CA THR A 14 4.68 -11.46 0.09
C THR A 14 4.52 -11.06 -1.37
N HIS A 15 3.96 -11.97 -2.19
CA HIS A 15 3.70 -11.74 -3.61
C HIS A 15 2.19 -11.79 -3.90
N PRO A 16 1.38 -10.82 -3.42
CA PRO A 16 -0.05 -10.78 -3.68
C PRO A 16 -0.30 -10.55 -5.18
N ILE A 17 -1.01 -11.49 -5.79
CA ILE A 17 -1.11 -11.59 -7.26
C ILE A 17 -1.71 -10.32 -7.86
N GLU A 18 -2.79 -9.82 -7.26
CA GLU A 18 -3.54 -8.68 -7.79
C GLU A 18 -2.73 -7.39 -7.71
N LEU A 19 -2.06 -7.14 -6.60
CA LEU A 19 -1.20 -5.95 -6.47
C LEU A 19 0.01 -6.03 -7.42
N VAL A 20 0.61 -7.21 -7.55
CA VAL A 20 1.70 -7.42 -8.52
C VAL A 20 1.19 -7.21 -9.94
N ALA A 21 0.03 -7.76 -10.30
CA ALA A 21 -0.58 -7.56 -11.61
C ALA A 21 -0.83 -6.08 -11.90
N MET A 22 -1.37 -5.33 -10.94
CA MET A 22 -1.59 -3.89 -11.09
C MET A 22 -0.29 -3.11 -11.30
N SER A 23 0.85 -3.58 -10.77
CA SER A 23 2.15 -2.93 -10.98
C SER A 23 2.68 -3.01 -12.42
N HIS A 24 2.05 -3.80 -13.28
CA HIS A 24 2.37 -3.85 -14.72
C HIS A 24 1.72 -2.72 -15.54
N LYS A 25 0.79 -1.95 -14.95
CA LYS A 25 0.17 -0.80 -15.60
C LYS A 25 0.90 0.48 -15.19
N PRO A 26 1.64 1.14 -16.09
CA PRO A 26 2.47 2.30 -15.74
C PRO A 26 1.70 3.44 -15.07
N GLU A 27 0.44 3.65 -15.45
CA GLU A 27 -0.41 4.70 -14.86
C GLU A 27 -0.67 4.49 -13.37
N PHE A 28 -0.69 3.24 -12.91
CA PHE A 28 -0.87 2.92 -11.49
C PHE A 28 0.38 3.20 -10.65
N LEU A 29 1.54 3.30 -11.29
CA LEU A 29 2.81 3.59 -10.61
C LEU A 29 3.04 5.09 -10.40
N ALA A 30 2.20 5.95 -10.97
CA ALA A 30 2.27 7.38 -10.70
C ALA A 30 1.89 7.66 -9.23
N ASP A 31 2.53 8.69 -8.65
CA ASP A 31 2.40 9.02 -7.25
C ASP A 31 0.95 9.16 -6.78
N GLY A 32 0.60 8.40 -5.76
CA GLY A 32 -0.72 8.40 -5.14
C GLY A 32 -1.87 7.81 -5.97
N VAL A 33 -1.68 7.47 -7.23
CA VAL A 33 -2.77 6.96 -8.09
C VAL A 33 -3.31 5.63 -7.56
N LEU A 34 -2.43 4.66 -7.36
CA LEU A 34 -2.85 3.35 -6.86
C LEU A 34 -3.38 3.42 -5.42
N THR A 35 -2.79 4.26 -4.57
CA THR A 35 -3.29 4.52 -3.22
C THR A 35 -4.74 4.98 -3.24
N LYS A 36 -5.06 6.01 -4.03
CA LYS A 36 -6.43 6.56 -4.11
C LYS A 36 -7.42 5.53 -4.63
N LEU A 37 -7.03 4.77 -5.64
CA LEU A 37 -7.85 3.70 -6.19
C LEU A 37 -8.17 2.66 -5.12
N LEU A 38 -7.17 2.13 -4.43
CA LEU A 38 -7.36 1.08 -3.41
C LEU A 38 -8.17 1.58 -2.22
N TRP A 39 -7.92 2.81 -1.75
CA TRP A 39 -8.71 3.41 -0.68
C TRP A 39 -10.19 3.57 -1.05
N SER A 40 -10.49 3.80 -2.33
CA SER A 40 -11.87 3.99 -2.77
C SER A 40 -12.68 2.71 -2.87
N MET A 41 -12.05 1.54 -2.86
CA MET A 41 -12.75 0.26 -3.02
C MET A 41 -13.44 -0.22 -1.73
N ILE A 42 -12.76 -0.10 -0.58
CA ILE A 42 -13.30 -0.46 0.74
C ILE A 42 -12.72 0.46 1.83
N PRO A 43 -13.51 0.82 2.85
CA PRO A 43 -13.04 1.71 3.94
C PRO A 43 -11.82 1.18 4.70
N GLU A 44 -11.71 -0.14 4.84
CA GLU A 44 -10.63 -0.80 5.57
C GLU A 44 -9.27 -0.53 4.92
N ALA A 45 -9.20 -0.39 3.60
CA ALA A 45 -7.94 -0.06 2.92
C ALA A 45 -7.35 1.26 3.42
N LEU A 46 -8.20 2.26 3.64
CA LEU A 46 -7.79 3.54 4.24
C LEU A 46 -7.51 3.41 5.73
N ALA A 47 -8.36 2.67 6.47
CA ALA A 47 -8.24 2.56 7.92
C ALA A 47 -6.95 1.84 8.36
N PHE A 48 -6.57 0.78 7.64
CA PHE A 48 -5.37 -0.01 7.94
C PHE A 48 -4.10 0.54 7.30
N VAL A 49 -4.23 1.25 6.17
CA VAL A 49 -3.09 1.80 5.43
C VAL A 49 -3.28 3.30 5.19
N PRO A 50 -3.39 4.10 6.27
CA PRO A 50 -3.71 5.54 6.15
C PRO A 50 -2.60 6.37 5.52
N LEU A 51 -1.36 5.87 5.52
CA LEU A 51 -0.22 6.52 4.86
C LEU A 51 -0.12 6.17 3.37
N GLY A 52 -0.99 5.28 2.88
CA GLY A 52 -0.99 4.84 1.49
C GLY A 52 0.07 3.80 1.16
N LEU A 53 0.12 3.46 -0.12
CA LEU A 53 1.03 2.48 -0.70
C LEU A 53 2.20 3.19 -1.38
N GLY A 54 3.40 3.02 -0.86
CA GLY A 54 4.61 3.53 -1.50
C GLY A 54 4.99 2.66 -2.71
N ILE A 55 5.52 3.29 -3.76
CA ILE A 55 5.95 2.59 -4.97
C ILE A 55 7.48 2.57 -5.02
N VAL A 56 8.05 1.40 -5.15
CA VAL A 56 9.48 1.20 -5.41
C VAL A 56 9.64 0.70 -6.84
N PRO A 57 10.29 1.49 -7.72
CA PRO A 57 10.55 1.06 -9.09
C PRO A 57 11.32 -0.27 -9.13
N TYR A 58 11.15 -0.99 -10.24
CA TYR A 58 11.82 -2.27 -10.40
C TYR A 58 13.34 -2.16 -10.18
N ALA A 59 13.84 -3.01 -9.31
CA ALA A 59 15.25 -3.23 -9.10
C ALA A 59 15.51 -4.73 -8.91
N MET A 60 16.75 -5.16 -9.19
CA MET A 60 17.14 -6.57 -9.06
C MET A 60 16.86 -7.05 -7.62
N PRO A 61 16.12 -8.16 -7.44
CA PRO A 61 15.93 -8.76 -6.11
C PRO A 61 17.25 -8.99 -5.39
N SER A 62 17.25 -8.75 -4.07
CA SER A 62 18.43 -8.85 -3.20
C SER A 62 19.55 -7.86 -3.50
N SER A 63 19.31 -6.82 -4.30
CA SER A 63 20.30 -5.77 -4.57
C SER A 63 20.32 -4.69 -3.49
N VAL A 64 21.44 -4.00 -3.38
CA VAL A 64 21.60 -2.79 -2.56
C VAL A 64 20.64 -1.70 -3.04
N THR A 65 20.50 -1.54 -4.35
CA THR A 65 19.58 -0.57 -4.97
C THR A 65 18.13 -0.76 -4.50
N LEU A 66 17.63 -2.01 -4.48
CA LEU A 66 16.30 -2.30 -3.97
C LEU A 66 16.18 -1.95 -2.48
N ALA A 67 17.21 -2.28 -1.69
CA ALA A 67 17.22 -1.99 -0.26
C ALA A 67 17.20 -0.48 0.02
N GLU A 68 18.01 0.31 -0.67
CA GLU A 68 18.06 1.77 -0.52
C GLU A 68 16.75 2.43 -0.94
N ALA A 69 16.18 2.05 -2.09
CA ALA A 69 14.88 2.56 -2.54
C ALA A 69 13.74 2.19 -1.57
N THR A 70 13.79 0.98 -1.01
CA THR A 70 12.85 0.53 0.02
C THR A 70 12.96 1.39 1.28
N LEU A 71 14.18 1.64 1.77
CA LEU A 71 14.41 2.47 2.96
C LEU A 71 13.92 3.91 2.76
N GLU A 72 14.11 4.46 1.57
CA GLU A 72 13.64 5.82 1.26
C GLU A 72 12.11 5.90 1.32
N GLN A 73 11.40 4.96 0.70
CA GLN A 73 9.95 4.92 0.73
C GLN A 73 9.37 4.64 2.14
N LEU A 74 10.08 3.85 2.95
CA LEU A 74 9.68 3.60 4.34
C LEU A 74 9.77 4.84 5.26
N ARG A 75 10.31 5.95 4.79
CA ARG A 75 10.26 7.23 5.50
C ARG A 75 8.84 7.80 5.56
N THR A 76 8.01 7.48 4.60
CA THR A 76 6.67 8.05 4.44
C THR A 76 5.54 7.02 4.41
N HIS A 77 5.84 5.75 4.14
CA HIS A 77 4.86 4.68 4.01
C HIS A 77 5.22 3.47 4.88
N ASP A 78 4.22 2.72 5.32
CA ASP A 78 4.39 1.47 6.04
C ASP A 78 4.27 0.24 5.13
N VAL A 79 3.65 0.41 3.97
CA VAL A 79 3.47 -0.63 2.95
C VAL A 79 4.04 -0.16 1.62
N LEU A 80 4.82 -1.01 0.98
CA LEU A 80 5.50 -0.71 -0.28
C LEU A 80 5.21 -1.77 -1.33
N LEU A 81 4.84 -1.35 -2.52
CA LEU A 81 4.79 -2.20 -3.70
C LEU A 81 6.13 -2.10 -4.44
N TRP A 82 6.84 -3.22 -4.53
CA TRP A 82 7.99 -3.37 -5.41
C TRP A 82 7.49 -3.74 -6.80
N GLU A 83 7.68 -2.83 -7.75
CA GLU A 83 7.19 -3.00 -9.13
C GLU A 83 7.55 -4.39 -9.68
N LYS A 84 6.55 -5.12 -10.20
CA LYS A 84 6.68 -6.46 -10.82
C LYS A 84 7.30 -7.52 -9.91
N HIS A 85 7.23 -7.33 -8.59
CA HIS A 85 7.86 -8.27 -7.67
C HIS A 85 6.91 -8.68 -6.54
N GLY A 86 6.52 -7.75 -5.69
CA GLY A 86 5.73 -8.08 -4.51
C GLY A 86 5.49 -6.88 -3.60
N VAL A 87 5.01 -7.14 -2.40
CA VAL A 87 4.70 -6.13 -1.41
C VAL A 87 5.50 -6.39 -0.14
N THR A 88 6.02 -5.31 0.45
CA THR A 88 6.67 -5.33 1.77
C THR A 88 5.93 -4.39 2.70
N ALA A 89 5.62 -4.85 3.91
CA ALA A 89 5.05 -4.02 4.96
C ALA A 89 5.86 -4.10 6.25
N VAL A 90 5.77 -3.04 7.05
CA VAL A 90 6.33 -2.98 8.40
C VAL A 90 5.21 -2.71 9.41
N GLY A 91 5.35 -3.23 10.62
CA GLY A 91 4.35 -3.06 11.67
C GLY A 91 4.93 -3.30 13.07
N LYS A 92 4.13 -3.02 14.10
CA LYS A 92 4.47 -3.31 15.49
C LYS A 92 4.60 -4.81 15.76
N ASP A 93 3.91 -5.63 14.95
CA ASP A 93 3.96 -7.08 14.96
C ASP A 93 3.68 -7.65 13.56
N VAL A 94 3.79 -8.97 13.43
CA VAL A 94 3.60 -9.67 12.15
C VAL A 94 2.16 -9.55 11.64
N MET A 95 1.18 -9.55 12.55
CA MET A 95 -0.23 -9.45 12.17
C MET A 95 -0.54 -8.09 11.56
N GLU A 96 -0.12 -7.00 12.23
CA GLU A 96 -0.31 -5.65 11.67
C GLU A 96 0.34 -5.51 10.30
N ALA A 97 1.59 -5.98 10.13
CA ALA A 97 2.26 -5.91 8.84
C ALA A 97 1.55 -6.75 7.77
N PHE A 98 1.01 -7.92 8.12
CA PHE A 98 0.26 -8.77 7.21
C PHE A 98 -1.10 -8.19 6.85
N ASP A 99 -1.86 -7.71 7.85
CA ASP A 99 -3.20 -7.15 7.65
C ASP A 99 -3.19 -5.96 6.68
N GLN A 100 -2.14 -5.13 6.72
CA GLN A 100 -1.97 -4.03 5.77
C GLN A 100 -1.85 -4.53 4.32
N ILE A 101 -1.11 -5.60 4.09
CA ILE A 101 -0.97 -6.20 2.75
C ILE A 101 -2.28 -6.85 2.32
N ASP A 102 -2.92 -7.61 3.21
CA ASP A 102 -4.14 -8.35 2.94
C ASP A 102 -5.30 -7.42 2.55
N VAL A 103 -5.48 -6.32 3.28
CA VAL A 103 -6.57 -5.38 3.00
C VAL A 103 -6.37 -4.64 1.67
N LEU A 104 -5.13 -4.26 1.33
CA LEU A 104 -4.84 -3.66 0.04
C LEU A 104 -5.05 -4.65 -1.11
N ASN A 105 -4.67 -5.92 -0.91
CA ASN A 105 -4.90 -6.95 -1.93
C ASN A 105 -6.40 -7.23 -2.12
N LYS A 106 -7.19 -7.24 -1.05
CA LYS A 106 -8.66 -7.32 -1.16
C LYS A 106 -9.25 -6.18 -1.97
N SER A 107 -8.78 -4.95 -1.77
CA SER A 107 -9.17 -3.79 -2.58
C SER A 107 -8.81 -3.99 -4.06
N ALA A 108 -7.62 -4.49 -4.34
CA ALA A 108 -7.18 -4.81 -5.70
C ALA A 108 -8.05 -5.88 -6.35
N MET A 109 -8.40 -6.95 -5.61
CA MET A 109 -9.32 -8.00 -6.07
C MET A 109 -10.69 -7.41 -6.41
N ILE A 110 -11.27 -6.59 -5.54
CA ILE A 110 -12.59 -5.96 -5.79
C ILE A 110 -12.54 -5.14 -7.08
N TYR A 111 -11.50 -4.32 -7.27
CA TYR A 111 -11.35 -3.54 -8.49
C TYR A 111 -11.26 -4.43 -9.73
N MET A 112 -10.39 -5.44 -9.71
CA MET A 112 -10.18 -6.34 -10.85
C MET A 112 -11.42 -7.17 -11.15
N ASP A 113 -12.13 -7.66 -10.12
CA ASP A 113 -13.36 -8.43 -10.31
C ASP A 113 -14.47 -7.57 -10.92
N ALA A 114 -14.64 -6.33 -10.47
CA ALA A 114 -15.58 -5.39 -11.09
C ALA A 114 -15.25 -5.16 -12.58
N CYS A 115 -13.99 -4.93 -12.91
CA CYS A 115 -13.55 -4.80 -14.30
C CYS A 115 -13.81 -6.09 -15.11
N ASN A 116 -13.58 -7.27 -14.53
CA ASN A 116 -13.87 -8.55 -15.16
C ASN A 116 -15.39 -8.77 -15.39
N MET A 117 -16.23 -8.17 -14.56
CA MET A 117 -17.68 -8.16 -14.75
C MET A 117 -18.13 -7.18 -15.86
N GLY A 118 -17.21 -6.42 -16.45
CA GLY A 118 -17.46 -5.52 -17.58
C GLY A 118 -17.76 -4.07 -17.20
N PHE A 119 -17.46 -3.63 -15.98
CA PHE A 119 -17.57 -2.24 -15.58
C PHE A 119 -16.39 -1.78 -14.75
N GLU A 120 -16.07 -0.49 -14.82
CA GLU A 120 -15.11 0.14 -13.94
C GLU A 120 -15.82 0.65 -12.68
N PRO A 121 -15.41 0.21 -11.48
CA PRO A 121 -16.08 0.65 -10.25
C PRO A 121 -15.81 2.14 -10.00
N THR A 122 -16.82 2.89 -9.60
CA THR A 122 -16.68 4.32 -9.29
C THR A 122 -15.93 4.58 -7.99
N GLY A 123 -15.93 3.60 -7.08
CA GLY A 123 -15.34 3.73 -5.77
C GLY A 123 -16.04 4.73 -4.83
N MET A 124 -15.52 4.89 -3.63
CA MET A 124 -15.96 5.93 -2.70
C MET A 124 -15.53 7.31 -3.21
N THR A 125 -16.37 8.33 -2.95
CA THR A 125 -16.04 9.71 -3.29
C THR A 125 -14.92 10.26 -2.42
N ASN A 126 -14.26 11.33 -2.86
CA ASN A 126 -13.24 11.99 -2.05
C ASN A 126 -13.79 12.48 -0.71
N GLU A 127 -15.03 12.97 -0.68
CA GLU A 127 -15.71 13.43 0.54
C GLU A 127 -15.90 12.26 1.53
N ALA A 128 -16.27 11.07 1.04
CA ALA A 128 -16.39 9.88 1.89
C ALA A 128 -15.04 9.45 2.46
N VAL A 129 -13.99 9.48 1.65
CA VAL A 129 -12.61 9.19 2.09
C VAL A 129 -12.15 10.19 3.17
N GLU A 130 -12.38 11.48 2.96
CA GLU A 130 -12.05 12.54 3.94
C GLU A 130 -12.86 12.39 5.23
N GLU A 131 -14.12 12.00 5.14
CA GLU A 131 -14.97 11.76 6.30
C GLU A 131 -14.42 10.60 7.16
N ILE A 132 -14.03 9.49 6.53
CA ILE A 132 -13.41 8.35 7.22
C ILE A 132 -12.12 8.78 7.91
N GLN A 133 -11.24 9.51 7.22
CA GLN A 133 -10.01 10.03 7.82
C GLN A 133 -10.28 10.88 9.05
N ARG A 134 -11.29 11.75 8.99
CA ARG A 134 -11.67 12.63 10.09
C ARG A 134 -12.28 11.87 11.27
N VAL A 135 -13.24 10.98 11.00
CA VAL A 135 -13.98 10.24 12.04
C VAL A 135 -13.05 9.30 12.81
N PHE A 136 -12.17 8.60 12.11
CA PHE A 136 -11.21 7.67 12.71
C PHE A 136 -9.90 8.34 13.13
N SER A 137 -9.77 9.67 12.97
CA SER A 137 -8.54 10.41 13.31
C SER A 137 -7.29 9.81 12.67
N LEU A 138 -7.40 9.37 11.41
CA LEU A 138 -6.30 8.71 10.71
C LEU A 138 -5.17 9.70 10.38
N PRO A 139 -3.90 9.27 10.48
CA PRO A 139 -2.77 10.12 10.13
C PRO A 139 -2.77 10.41 8.62
N LYS A 140 -2.54 11.67 8.25
CA LYS A 140 -2.35 12.09 6.84
C LYS A 140 -0.88 12.07 6.42
N ASN A 141 0.00 12.17 7.39
CA ASN A 141 1.45 12.13 7.18
C ASN A 141 2.09 11.35 8.32
N ARG A 142 3.23 10.74 8.04
CA ARG A 142 4.02 10.12 9.10
C ARG A 142 4.53 11.22 10.05
N PRO A 143 4.42 11.03 11.38
CA PRO A 143 5.13 11.90 12.31
C PRO A 143 6.63 11.89 11.94
N THR A 144 7.24 13.07 11.89
CA THR A 144 8.70 13.18 11.67
C THR A 144 9.42 12.37 12.74
N LEU A 145 10.24 11.43 12.31
CA LEU A 145 11.13 10.65 13.18
C LEU A 145 12.18 11.54 13.81
#